data_2c3fac9e4a3b1f598387741209ac366f
#
_entry.id   2c3fac9e4a3b1f598387741209ac366f
#
_cell.length_a   1.000
_cell.length_b   1.000
_cell.length_c   1.000
_cell.angle_alpha   90.00
_cell.angle_beta   90.00
_cell.angle_gamma   90.00
#
_symmetry.space_group_name_H-M   'P 1'
#
loop_
_entity.id
_entity.type
_entity.pdbx_description
1 polymer ?
#
loop_
_entity_poly.entity_id
_entity_poly.type
_entity_poly.pdbx_seq_one_letter_code
_entity_poly.pdbx_strand_id
1 'polypeptide(L)'
;MGKVIVAKFGGSSLSDSEQFRKVKSIIYDNENRRYIVPSAPGKRFKKDYKITDLLYLCHAHRESGISFDDVFKHIEERYLNLAKELRVKVDIKNKLEEIKRKIEAGASRDFAASRGEYLNGLILADYSNYEFIDAAEIIYFKKYGSLDLRKTEKAIKEKIKNVKKAVIPGFYGALPDGTIKTFSRGGSDVTGAIVARAVEASLYENWTDVSGFLMADPNIINDPKPIEVISYKELRELSYMGAKVLHEESIFPVRDVKIPINIKNTNRAEDKGTLIVDDDKALNYTGSITGIAGKKGFTVIAIHKMLMNSELGFCRKLLSILEENGVAFENIPSGIDSVSLVIEDSQLGNKLDIILEEIKRQCNPDSLEVHVNMALIATVGNGMNRTKGISAKIFKGLLEEDVNIRMINQGSSEINIIVGVENDDFERAIRGIYNTFIK
;
A
#
# COMPACT_ATOMS: atom_id res chain seq x y z
N MET A 1 30.60 -8.88 1.69
CA MET A 1 29.45 -9.79 1.55
C MET A 1 28.88 -9.63 0.16
N GLY A 2 28.53 -10.72 -0.56
CA GLY A 2 27.90 -10.63 -1.88
C GLY A 2 26.54 -9.92 -1.78
N LYS A 3 26.11 -9.27 -2.86
CA LYS A 3 24.80 -8.61 -2.91
C LYS A 3 23.69 -9.62 -2.59
N VAL A 4 22.79 -9.27 -1.67
CA VAL A 4 21.61 -10.08 -1.31
C VAL A 4 20.37 -9.33 -1.76
N ILE A 5 19.50 -10.02 -2.47
CA ILE A 5 18.19 -9.52 -2.88
C ILE A 5 17.12 -10.35 -2.18
N VAL A 6 16.14 -9.66 -1.59
CA VAL A 6 14.91 -10.26 -1.11
C VAL A 6 13.82 -9.98 -2.14
N ALA A 7 13.15 -11.03 -2.62
CA ALA A 7 12.09 -10.90 -3.61
C ALA A 7 10.75 -11.37 -3.03
N LYS A 8 9.78 -10.45 -2.95
CA LYS A 8 8.40 -10.78 -2.57
C LYS A 8 7.55 -10.91 -3.83
N PHE A 9 6.70 -11.93 -3.87
CA PHE A 9 5.75 -12.15 -4.96
C PHE A 9 4.32 -12.01 -4.46
N GLY A 10 3.54 -11.13 -5.12
CA GLY A 10 2.14 -10.90 -4.81
C GLY A 10 1.24 -12.07 -5.21
N GLY A 11 -0.01 -12.05 -4.74
CA GLY A 11 -0.95 -13.14 -5.01
C GLY A 11 -1.26 -13.34 -6.50
N SER A 12 -1.35 -12.29 -7.29
CA SER A 12 -1.51 -12.37 -8.76
C SER A 12 -0.34 -13.05 -9.44
N SER A 13 0.88 -12.88 -8.90
CA SER A 13 2.11 -13.52 -9.38
C SER A 13 2.20 -15.03 -9.03
N LEU A 14 1.30 -15.51 -8.19
CA LEU A 14 1.27 -16.90 -7.68
C LEU A 14 -0.12 -17.51 -7.80
N SER A 15 -0.92 -17.03 -8.77
CA SER A 15 -2.31 -17.43 -8.93
C SER A 15 -2.50 -18.87 -9.46
N ASP A 16 -1.58 -19.37 -10.24
CA ASP A 16 -1.63 -20.65 -10.93
C ASP A 16 -0.24 -21.18 -11.28
N SER A 17 -0.16 -22.37 -11.89
CA SER A 17 1.10 -23.01 -12.24
C SER A 17 1.91 -22.26 -13.30
N GLU A 18 1.26 -21.54 -14.19
CA GLU A 18 1.95 -20.71 -15.20
C GLU A 18 2.68 -19.57 -14.53
N GLN A 19 2.02 -18.87 -13.60
CA GLN A 19 2.63 -17.81 -12.80
C GLN A 19 3.79 -18.34 -11.95
N PHE A 20 3.65 -19.52 -11.33
CA PHE A 20 4.76 -20.18 -10.61
C PHE A 20 5.97 -20.46 -11.50
N ARG A 21 5.76 -20.85 -12.77
CA ARG A 21 6.86 -21.04 -13.72
C ARG A 21 7.58 -19.73 -14.03
N LYS A 22 6.83 -18.63 -14.21
CA LYS A 22 7.42 -17.27 -14.39
C LYS A 22 8.21 -16.86 -13.14
N VAL A 23 7.63 -17.04 -11.96
CA VAL A 23 8.31 -16.73 -10.68
C VAL A 23 9.60 -17.53 -10.55
N LYS A 24 9.59 -18.83 -10.85
CA LYS A 24 10.80 -19.65 -10.83
C LYS A 24 11.85 -19.15 -11.81
N SER A 25 11.47 -18.79 -13.02
CA SER A 25 12.40 -18.19 -14.01
C SER A 25 13.03 -16.91 -13.47
N ILE A 26 12.21 -16.01 -12.89
CA ILE A 26 12.69 -14.78 -12.27
C ILE A 26 13.67 -15.07 -11.12
N ILE A 27 13.36 -16.02 -10.26
CA ILE A 27 14.24 -16.39 -9.13
C ILE A 27 15.61 -16.85 -9.62
N TYR A 28 15.64 -17.67 -10.68
CA TYR A 28 16.88 -18.25 -11.21
C TYR A 28 17.66 -17.30 -12.12
N ASP A 29 17.03 -16.29 -12.68
CA ASP A 29 17.68 -15.27 -13.53
C ASP A 29 18.71 -14.43 -12.75
N ASN A 30 18.59 -14.36 -11.40
CA ASN A 30 19.54 -13.67 -10.57
C ASN A 30 19.84 -14.44 -9.26
N GLU A 31 21.03 -15.02 -9.17
CA GLU A 31 21.46 -15.82 -8.03
C GLU A 31 21.50 -15.05 -6.68
N ASN A 32 21.48 -13.73 -6.70
CA ASN A 32 21.42 -12.88 -5.53
C ASN A 32 20.01 -12.82 -4.92
N ARG A 33 18.94 -13.28 -5.60
CA ARG A 33 17.59 -13.49 -5.06
C ARG A 33 17.58 -14.68 -4.13
N ARG A 34 18.05 -14.45 -2.92
CA ARG A 34 18.30 -15.53 -1.93
C ARG A 34 17.10 -15.82 -1.04
N TYR A 35 16.31 -14.81 -0.71
CA TYR A 35 15.17 -14.95 0.19
C TYR A 35 13.90 -14.51 -0.53
N ILE A 36 12.97 -15.45 -0.61
CA ILE A 36 11.73 -15.30 -1.38
C ILE A 36 10.54 -15.26 -0.43
N VAL A 37 9.67 -14.26 -0.60
CA VAL A 37 8.49 -14.10 0.25
C VAL A 37 7.22 -14.22 -0.60
N PRO A 38 6.55 -15.38 -0.64
CA PRO A 38 5.30 -15.55 -1.37
C PRO A 38 4.10 -15.05 -0.56
N SER A 39 3.12 -14.48 -1.26
CA SER A 39 1.74 -14.33 -0.79
C SER A 39 0.92 -15.59 -1.06
N ALA A 40 -0.29 -15.68 -0.48
CA ALA A 40 -1.28 -16.68 -0.90
C ALA A 40 -1.67 -16.51 -2.37
N PRO A 41 -2.18 -17.55 -3.04
CA PRO A 41 -2.64 -17.47 -4.42
C PRO A 41 -3.75 -16.43 -4.60
N GLY A 42 -3.54 -15.51 -5.52
CA GLY A 42 -4.53 -14.53 -5.93
C GLY A 42 -5.62 -15.12 -6.82
N LYS A 43 -6.43 -14.24 -7.41
CA LYS A 43 -7.45 -14.63 -8.41
C LYS A 43 -6.78 -15.01 -9.72
N ARG A 44 -7.24 -16.09 -10.36
CA ARG A 44 -6.84 -16.49 -11.72
C ARG A 44 -7.57 -15.66 -12.80
N PHE A 45 -8.81 -15.24 -12.48
CA PHE A 45 -9.69 -14.44 -13.34
C PHE A 45 -10.63 -13.57 -12.50
N LYS A 46 -11.29 -12.56 -13.11
CA LYS A 46 -12.07 -11.54 -12.41
C LYS A 46 -13.12 -12.07 -11.42
N LYS A 47 -13.78 -13.19 -11.73
CA LYS A 47 -14.81 -13.81 -10.88
C LYS A 47 -14.28 -14.89 -9.94
N ASP A 48 -12.97 -15.14 -9.91
CA ASP A 48 -12.36 -16.16 -9.02
C ASP A 48 -12.31 -15.67 -7.55
N TYR A 49 -12.15 -16.61 -6.63
CA TYR A 49 -12.01 -16.33 -5.21
C TYR A 49 -10.53 -16.23 -4.81
N LYS A 50 -10.21 -15.34 -3.89
CA LYS A 50 -8.91 -15.36 -3.22
C LYS A 50 -8.89 -16.47 -2.18
N ILE A 51 -7.79 -17.18 -2.09
CA ILE A 51 -7.63 -18.25 -1.08
C ILE A 51 -7.80 -17.73 0.35
N THR A 52 -7.25 -16.55 0.63
CA THR A 52 -7.38 -15.94 1.97
C THR A 52 -8.83 -15.64 2.32
N ASP A 53 -9.66 -15.20 1.36
CA ASP A 53 -11.09 -14.94 1.58
C ASP A 53 -11.85 -16.26 1.88
N LEU A 54 -11.52 -17.36 1.17
CA LEU A 54 -12.10 -18.67 1.43
C LEU A 54 -11.70 -19.20 2.82
N LEU A 55 -10.44 -18.99 3.24
CA LEU A 55 -9.98 -19.40 4.58
C LEU A 55 -10.68 -18.62 5.69
N TYR A 56 -10.90 -17.30 5.50
CA TYR A 56 -11.73 -16.52 6.41
C TYR A 56 -13.16 -17.02 6.48
N LEU A 57 -13.74 -17.42 5.33
CA LEU A 57 -15.09 -17.96 5.27
C LEU A 57 -15.19 -19.32 5.98
N CYS A 58 -14.20 -20.21 5.83
CA CYS A 58 -14.14 -21.46 6.59
C CYS A 58 -14.17 -21.22 8.10
N HIS A 59 -13.36 -20.26 8.59
CA HIS A 59 -13.35 -19.90 10.01
C HIS A 59 -14.72 -19.33 10.45
N ALA A 60 -15.31 -18.43 9.67
CA ALA A 60 -16.61 -17.84 10.00
C ALA A 60 -17.75 -18.88 10.05
N HIS A 61 -17.78 -19.83 9.10
CA HIS A 61 -18.73 -20.95 9.11
C HIS A 61 -18.57 -21.81 10.37
N ARG A 62 -17.33 -22.14 10.72
CA ARG A 62 -17.06 -22.91 11.95
C ARG A 62 -17.55 -22.18 13.20
N GLU A 63 -17.29 -20.88 13.35
CA GLU A 63 -17.77 -20.08 14.48
C GLU A 63 -19.31 -20.04 14.56
N SER A 64 -19.97 -20.10 13.41
CA SER A 64 -21.43 -20.13 13.29
C SER A 64 -22.03 -21.53 13.40
N GLY A 65 -21.23 -22.58 13.62
CA GLY A 65 -21.69 -23.97 13.66
C GLY A 65 -22.16 -24.53 12.30
N ILE A 66 -21.73 -23.91 11.20
CA ILE A 66 -22.06 -24.31 9.83
C ILE A 66 -20.90 -25.11 9.27
N SER A 67 -21.17 -26.19 8.50
CA SER A 67 -20.12 -26.90 7.76
C SER A 67 -19.43 -25.97 6.76
N PHE A 68 -18.11 -26.07 6.70
CA PHE A 68 -17.30 -25.36 5.71
C PHE A 68 -16.69 -26.31 4.65
N ASP A 69 -17.13 -27.57 4.59
CA ASP A 69 -16.57 -28.59 3.69
C ASP A 69 -16.57 -28.15 2.24
N ASP A 70 -17.68 -27.59 1.75
CA ASP A 70 -17.79 -27.12 0.36
C ASP A 70 -16.82 -25.96 0.07
N VAL A 71 -16.67 -25.05 1.02
CA VAL A 71 -15.72 -23.93 0.90
C VAL A 71 -14.29 -24.45 0.90
N PHE A 72 -13.96 -25.36 1.83
CA PHE A 72 -12.62 -25.91 1.95
C PHE A 72 -12.23 -26.76 0.74
N LYS A 73 -13.19 -27.45 0.11
CA LYS A 73 -12.98 -28.21 -1.13
C LYS A 73 -12.40 -27.34 -2.26
N HIS A 74 -12.85 -26.10 -2.41
CA HIS A 74 -12.26 -25.19 -3.39
C HIS A 74 -10.79 -24.87 -3.09
N ILE A 75 -10.42 -24.77 -1.81
CA ILE A 75 -9.03 -24.59 -1.38
C ILE A 75 -8.21 -25.85 -1.70
N GLU A 76 -8.73 -27.02 -1.35
CA GLU A 76 -8.09 -28.32 -1.64
C GLU A 76 -7.83 -28.49 -3.14
N GLU A 77 -8.85 -28.34 -3.97
CA GLU A 77 -8.74 -28.46 -5.43
C GLU A 77 -7.66 -27.50 -5.99
N ARG A 78 -7.62 -26.28 -5.48
CA ARG A 78 -6.64 -25.27 -5.91
C ARG A 78 -5.21 -25.71 -5.62
N TYR A 79 -4.91 -26.14 -4.40
CA TYR A 79 -3.56 -26.51 -4.00
C TYR A 79 -3.15 -27.88 -4.54
N LEU A 80 -4.05 -28.86 -4.61
CA LEU A 80 -3.76 -30.17 -5.19
C LEU A 80 -3.46 -30.07 -6.70
N ASN A 81 -4.21 -29.23 -7.42
CA ASN A 81 -3.94 -28.98 -8.84
C ASN A 81 -2.57 -28.27 -9.03
N LEU A 82 -2.26 -27.26 -8.23
CA LEU A 82 -0.95 -26.60 -8.25
C LEU A 82 0.19 -27.61 -7.99
N ALA A 83 0.06 -28.42 -6.94
CA ALA A 83 1.06 -29.43 -6.58
C ALA A 83 1.29 -30.44 -7.72
N LYS A 84 0.20 -30.90 -8.33
CA LYS A 84 0.24 -31.85 -9.45
C LYS A 84 0.89 -31.25 -10.69
N GLU A 85 0.48 -30.06 -11.11
CA GLU A 85 0.98 -29.37 -12.31
C GLU A 85 2.44 -28.96 -12.20
N LEU A 86 2.90 -28.59 -11.00
CA LEU A 86 4.28 -28.23 -10.69
C LEU A 86 5.14 -29.46 -10.33
N ARG A 87 4.53 -30.64 -10.17
CA ARG A 87 5.20 -31.90 -9.79
C ARG A 87 6.04 -31.77 -8.52
N VAL A 88 5.50 -31.07 -7.51
CA VAL A 88 6.16 -30.94 -6.21
C VAL A 88 6.10 -32.25 -5.42
N LYS A 89 7.10 -32.47 -4.57
CA LYS A 89 7.24 -33.69 -3.76
C LYS A 89 6.60 -33.56 -2.39
N VAL A 90 6.40 -32.32 -1.93
CA VAL A 90 5.78 -32.04 -0.62
C VAL A 90 4.34 -32.60 -0.59
N ASP A 91 4.01 -33.31 0.48
CA ASP A 91 2.66 -33.87 0.69
C ASP A 91 1.66 -32.79 1.08
N ILE A 92 1.18 -32.07 0.06
CA ILE A 92 0.18 -31.00 0.23
C ILE A 92 -1.16 -31.55 0.72
N LYS A 93 -1.52 -32.78 0.34
CA LYS A 93 -2.77 -33.40 0.77
C LYS A 93 -2.79 -33.55 2.30
N ASN A 94 -1.77 -34.15 2.88
CA ASN A 94 -1.67 -34.29 4.33
C ASN A 94 -1.66 -32.93 5.05
N LYS A 95 -1.00 -31.92 4.48
CA LYS A 95 -1.01 -30.56 5.02
C LYS A 95 -2.39 -29.91 5.01
N LEU A 96 -3.18 -30.10 3.96
CA LEU A 96 -4.56 -29.64 3.86
C LEU A 96 -5.46 -30.33 4.89
N GLU A 97 -5.34 -31.64 5.06
CA GLU A 97 -6.08 -32.40 6.06
C GLU A 97 -5.72 -31.94 7.49
N GLU A 98 -4.44 -31.67 7.77
CA GLU A 98 -4.00 -31.12 9.06
C GLU A 98 -4.61 -29.73 9.33
N ILE A 99 -4.61 -28.85 8.32
CA ILE A 99 -5.17 -27.49 8.42
C ILE A 99 -6.68 -27.58 8.67
N LYS A 100 -7.39 -28.41 7.90
CA LYS A 100 -8.84 -28.61 8.06
C LYS A 100 -9.19 -29.04 9.48
N ARG A 101 -8.54 -30.08 10.00
CA ARG A 101 -8.73 -30.54 11.38
C ARG A 101 -8.46 -29.47 12.43
N LYS A 102 -7.44 -28.64 12.25
CA LYS A 102 -7.15 -27.52 13.18
C LYS A 102 -8.23 -26.45 13.14
N ILE A 103 -8.76 -26.11 11.97
CA ILE A 103 -9.90 -25.17 11.85
C ILE A 103 -11.14 -25.74 12.52
N GLU A 104 -11.46 -27.02 12.31
CA GLU A 104 -12.55 -27.75 12.96
C GLU A 104 -12.41 -27.73 14.49
N ALA A 105 -11.19 -27.93 14.99
CA ALA A 105 -10.86 -27.89 16.41
C ALA A 105 -10.85 -26.48 17.04
N GLY A 106 -11.14 -25.42 16.27
CA GLY A 106 -11.23 -24.06 16.78
C GLY A 106 -9.97 -23.24 16.73
N ALA A 107 -9.11 -23.50 15.76
CA ALA A 107 -7.96 -22.63 15.52
C ALA A 107 -8.41 -21.18 15.23
N SER A 108 -7.56 -20.22 15.59
CA SER A 108 -7.86 -18.80 15.47
C SER A 108 -8.09 -18.37 14.02
N ARG A 109 -8.78 -17.23 13.86
CA ARG A 109 -8.98 -16.58 12.56
C ARG A 109 -7.64 -16.30 11.85
N ASP A 110 -6.64 -15.86 12.60
CA ASP A 110 -5.30 -15.57 12.09
C ASP A 110 -4.59 -16.85 11.62
N PHE A 111 -4.76 -17.96 12.36
CA PHE A 111 -4.27 -19.27 11.92
C PHE A 111 -4.90 -19.65 10.57
N ALA A 112 -6.22 -19.63 10.47
CA ALA A 112 -6.90 -20.01 9.23
C ALA A 112 -6.39 -19.16 8.04
N ALA A 113 -6.42 -17.83 8.16
CA ALA A 113 -6.02 -16.91 7.10
C ALA A 113 -4.57 -17.13 6.63
N SER A 114 -3.64 -17.36 7.55
CA SER A 114 -2.21 -17.53 7.25
C SER A 114 -1.87 -18.79 6.45
N ARG A 115 -2.78 -19.77 6.43
CA ARG A 115 -2.50 -21.08 5.77
C ARG A 115 -2.39 -20.95 4.26
N GLY A 116 -2.94 -19.90 3.68
CA GLY A 116 -2.75 -19.60 2.26
C GLY A 116 -1.27 -19.36 1.91
N GLU A 117 -0.61 -18.48 2.61
CA GLU A 117 0.81 -18.19 2.44
C GLU A 117 1.68 -19.40 2.84
N TYR A 118 1.33 -20.08 3.92
CA TYR A 118 2.03 -21.27 4.38
C TYR A 118 2.10 -22.35 3.30
N LEU A 119 0.95 -22.75 2.73
CA LEU A 119 0.88 -23.77 1.67
C LEU A 119 1.60 -23.31 0.40
N ASN A 120 1.43 -22.05 0.03
CA ASN A 120 2.10 -21.47 -1.12
C ASN A 120 3.63 -21.45 -0.95
N GLY A 121 4.07 -21.15 0.27
CA GLY A 121 5.48 -21.20 0.64
C GLY A 121 6.08 -22.58 0.53
N LEU A 122 5.38 -23.61 1.00
CA LEU A 122 5.81 -25.02 0.88
C LEU A 122 5.95 -25.44 -0.59
N ILE A 123 4.95 -25.14 -1.43
CA ILE A 123 4.99 -25.45 -2.86
C ILE A 123 6.14 -24.71 -3.54
N LEU A 124 6.29 -23.42 -3.29
CA LEU A 124 7.34 -22.63 -3.93
C LEU A 124 8.74 -23.08 -3.49
N ALA A 125 8.93 -23.44 -2.23
CA ALA A 125 10.20 -23.91 -1.70
C ALA A 125 10.61 -25.22 -2.39
N ASP A 126 9.73 -26.20 -2.43
CA ASP A 126 9.99 -27.48 -3.11
C ASP A 126 10.20 -27.28 -4.62
N TYR A 127 9.33 -26.49 -5.29
CA TYR A 127 9.43 -26.23 -6.72
C TYR A 127 10.71 -25.49 -7.11
N SER A 128 11.20 -24.56 -6.26
CA SER A 128 12.44 -23.82 -6.50
C SER A 128 13.67 -24.46 -5.89
N ASN A 129 13.56 -25.59 -5.22
CA ASN A 129 14.67 -26.23 -4.48
C ASN A 129 15.35 -25.26 -3.50
N TYR A 130 14.53 -24.46 -2.79
CA TYR A 130 14.94 -23.58 -1.72
C TYR A 130 14.50 -24.15 -0.37
N GLU A 131 15.19 -23.77 0.71
CA GLU A 131 14.79 -24.20 2.05
C GLU A 131 13.50 -23.48 2.46
N PHE A 132 12.56 -24.21 3.06
CA PHE A 132 11.35 -23.61 3.65
C PHE A 132 11.62 -23.18 5.09
N ILE A 133 11.36 -21.94 5.41
CA ILE A 133 11.42 -21.41 6.79
C ILE A 133 10.02 -20.90 7.14
N ASP A 134 9.37 -21.54 8.14
CA ASP A 134 8.07 -21.06 8.61
C ASP A 134 8.21 -19.68 9.25
N ALA A 135 7.39 -18.73 8.81
CA ALA A 135 7.38 -17.37 9.34
C ALA A 135 7.10 -17.34 10.85
N ALA A 136 6.32 -18.30 11.37
CA ALA A 136 6.05 -18.41 12.81
C ALA A 136 7.31 -18.70 13.66
N GLU A 137 8.37 -19.26 13.06
CA GLU A 137 9.63 -19.53 13.75
C GLU A 137 10.54 -18.31 13.86
N ILE A 138 10.33 -17.29 13.02
CA ILE A 138 11.27 -16.17 12.87
C ILE A 138 10.65 -14.79 12.96
N ILE A 139 9.31 -14.66 12.85
CA ILE A 139 8.59 -13.39 12.97
C ILE A 139 7.78 -13.40 14.26
N TYR A 140 8.08 -12.47 15.15
CA TYR A 140 7.48 -12.40 16.47
C TYR A 140 6.68 -11.12 16.69
N PHE A 141 5.51 -11.30 17.28
CA PHE A 141 4.69 -10.22 17.79
C PHE A 141 4.82 -10.12 19.31
N LYS A 142 4.58 -8.93 19.85
CA LYS A 142 4.42 -8.70 21.29
C LYS A 142 3.03 -9.16 21.73
N LYS A 143 2.82 -9.30 23.04
CA LYS A 143 1.55 -9.75 23.65
C LYS A 143 0.29 -9.06 23.10
N TYR A 144 0.38 -7.78 22.77
CA TYR A 144 -0.75 -6.99 22.25
C TYR A 144 -0.79 -6.88 20.70
N GLY A 145 -0.05 -7.73 20.00
CA GLY A 145 -0.13 -7.87 18.55
C GLY A 145 0.73 -6.89 17.74
N SER A 146 1.52 -6.01 18.36
CA SER A 146 2.51 -5.22 17.64
C SER A 146 3.77 -6.04 17.33
N LEU A 147 4.42 -5.77 16.20
CA LEU A 147 5.65 -6.47 15.80
C LEU A 147 6.78 -6.25 16.83
N ASP A 148 7.45 -7.34 17.21
CA ASP A 148 8.72 -7.28 17.93
C ASP A 148 9.88 -7.34 16.93
N LEU A 149 10.20 -6.17 16.35
CA LEU A 149 11.21 -6.08 15.29
C LEU A 149 12.59 -6.58 15.76
N ARG A 150 13.01 -6.27 17.00
CA ARG A 150 14.33 -6.67 17.52
C ARG A 150 14.46 -8.18 17.65
N LYS A 151 13.45 -8.83 18.25
CA LYS A 151 13.42 -10.28 18.41
C LYS A 151 13.38 -10.96 17.03
N THR A 152 12.58 -10.44 16.12
CA THR A 152 12.43 -10.92 14.75
C THR A 152 13.75 -10.84 13.98
N GLU A 153 14.43 -9.68 13.97
CA GLU A 153 15.74 -9.53 13.31
C GLU A 153 16.77 -10.51 13.83
N LYS A 154 16.83 -10.68 15.16
CA LYS A 154 17.76 -11.63 15.78
C LYS A 154 17.47 -13.06 15.32
N ALA A 155 16.20 -13.48 15.34
CA ALA A 155 15.79 -14.83 14.95
C ALA A 155 16.07 -15.09 13.47
N ILE A 156 15.78 -14.14 12.58
CA ILE A 156 16.11 -14.26 11.16
C ILE A 156 17.61 -14.41 10.97
N LYS A 157 18.43 -13.52 11.57
CA LYS A 157 19.89 -13.57 11.46
C LYS A 157 20.47 -14.91 11.95
N GLU A 158 19.93 -15.46 13.03
CA GLU A 158 20.34 -16.79 13.53
C GLU A 158 19.95 -17.92 12.58
N LYS A 159 18.70 -17.90 12.07
CA LYS A 159 18.17 -18.96 11.18
C LYS A 159 18.93 -19.02 9.86
N ILE A 160 19.28 -17.87 9.27
CA ILE A 160 19.93 -17.79 7.95
C ILE A 160 21.43 -18.03 7.97
N LYS A 161 22.09 -18.15 9.15
CA LYS A 161 23.56 -18.39 9.22
C LYS A 161 23.99 -19.56 8.35
N ASN A 162 23.19 -20.63 8.33
CA ASN A 162 23.46 -21.86 7.61
C ASN A 162 22.57 -22.05 6.36
N VAL A 163 21.71 -21.08 6.05
CA VAL A 163 20.74 -21.15 4.96
C VAL A 163 21.07 -20.11 3.91
N LYS A 164 21.52 -20.57 2.74
CA LYS A 164 21.93 -19.67 1.63
C LYS A 164 20.74 -19.12 0.85
N LYS A 165 19.68 -19.91 0.71
CA LYS A 165 18.47 -19.60 -0.09
C LYS A 165 17.24 -20.16 0.60
N ALA A 166 16.23 -19.34 0.83
CA ALA A 166 15.01 -19.77 1.51
C ALA A 166 13.75 -19.12 0.94
N VAL A 167 12.64 -19.84 1.12
CA VAL A 167 11.27 -19.31 0.96
C VAL A 167 10.68 -19.12 2.36
N ILE A 168 10.20 -17.92 2.64
CA ILE A 168 9.61 -17.50 3.91
C ILE A 168 8.19 -17.04 3.60
N PRO A 169 7.13 -17.75 4.04
CA PRO A 169 5.76 -17.31 3.80
C PRO A 169 5.51 -15.90 4.34
N GLY A 170 4.81 -15.07 3.57
CA GLY A 170 4.45 -13.74 4.02
C GLY A 170 3.28 -13.72 5.00
N PHE A 171 2.88 -12.50 5.46
CA PHE A 171 1.62 -12.20 6.14
C PHE A 171 1.51 -12.54 7.63
N TYR A 172 2.26 -13.47 8.19
CA TYR A 172 2.09 -13.92 9.58
C TYR A 172 3.39 -14.12 10.35
N GLY A 173 3.25 -14.31 11.64
CA GLY A 173 4.28 -14.70 12.60
C GLY A 173 3.62 -15.31 13.84
N ALA A 174 4.31 -15.31 14.98
CA ALA A 174 3.83 -15.88 16.24
C ALA A 174 3.80 -14.87 17.39
N LEU A 175 2.78 -14.98 18.24
CA LEU A 175 2.73 -14.39 19.58
C LEU A 175 3.69 -15.13 20.54
N PRO A 176 3.97 -14.59 21.75
CA PRO A 176 4.87 -15.23 22.71
C PRO A 176 4.47 -16.64 23.15
N ASP A 177 3.18 -16.97 23.10
CA ASP A 177 2.61 -18.30 23.41
C ASP A 177 2.62 -19.26 22.20
N GLY A 178 3.16 -18.85 21.05
CA GLY A 178 3.18 -19.62 19.82
C GLY A 178 1.91 -19.49 18.96
N THR A 179 0.91 -18.76 19.41
CA THR A 179 -0.31 -18.52 18.62
C THR A 179 0.01 -17.73 17.36
N ILE A 180 -0.53 -18.14 16.22
CA ILE A 180 -0.35 -17.43 14.96
C ILE A 180 -1.03 -16.06 15.01
N LYS A 181 -0.31 -15.04 14.55
CA LYS A 181 -0.78 -13.67 14.38
C LYS A 181 -0.51 -13.18 12.97
N THR A 182 -1.51 -12.57 12.31
CA THR A 182 -1.36 -11.96 10.99
C THR A 182 -1.14 -10.45 11.09
N PHE A 183 -0.47 -9.88 10.08
CA PHE A 183 -0.43 -8.43 9.88
C PHE A 183 -1.80 -7.93 9.40
N SER A 184 -2.13 -6.68 9.69
CA SER A 184 -3.45 -6.10 9.39
C SER A 184 -3.69 -5.85 7.90
N ARG A 185 -2.68 -5.33 7.18
CA ARG A 185 -2.73 -5.01 5.74
C ARG A 185 -1.34 -5.17 5.11
N GLY A 186 -1.30 -5.51 3.82
CA GLY A 186 -0.03 -5.64 3.08
C GLY A 186 0.97 -6.61 3.73
N GLY A 187 0.50 -7.61 4.47
CA GLY A 187 1.33 -8.40 5.37
C GLY A 187 2.50 -9.11 4.70
N SER A 188 2.34 -9.56 3.46
CA SER A 188 3.46 -10.16 2.71
C SER A 188 4.50 -9.11 2.31
N ASP A 189 4.07 -7.85 2.02
CA ASP A 189 4.99 -6.75 1.74
C ASP A 189 5.78 -6.39 2.99
N VAL A 190 5.10 -6.31 4.15
CA VAL A 190 5.72 -6.09 5.46
C VAL A 190 6.74 -7.20 5.77
N THR A 191 6.35 -8.47 5.56
CA THR A 191 7.26 -9.61 5.77
C THR A 191 8.50 -9.49 4.89
N GLY A 192 8.34 -9.19 3.59
CA GLY A 192 9.45 -8.97 2.67
C GLY A 192 10.40 -7.86 3.12
N ALA A 193 9.85 -6.73 3.59
CA ALA A 193 10.61 -5.61 4.12
C ALA A 193 11.37 -5.98 5.41
N ILE A 194 10.73 -6.71 6.34
CA ILE A 194 11.37 -7.19 7.57
C ILE A 194 12.53 -8.13 7.25
N VAL A 195 12.32 -9.10 6.35
CA VAL A 195 13.36 -10.02 5.91
C VAL A 195 14.51 -9.24 5.25
N ALA A 196 14.20 -8.31 4.34
CA ALA A 196 15.20 -7.49 3.67
C ALA A 196 16.06 -6.69 4.66
N ARG A 197 15.45 -6.09 5.68
CA ARG A 197 16.13 -5.39 6.76
C ARG A 197 17.04 -6.34 7.56
N ALA A 198 16.51 -7.49 7.97
CA ALA A 198 17.24 -8.43 8.83
C ALA A 198 18.45 -9.05 8.12
N VAL A 199 18.38 -9.30 6.81
CA VAL A 199 19.49 -9.84 6.01
C VAL A 199 20.41 -8.75 5.44
N GLU A 200 20.14 -7.48 5.75
CA GLU A 200 20.89 -6.32 5.23
C GLU A 200 20.96 -6.35 3.69
N ALA A 201 19.77 -6.56 3.08
CA ALA A 201 19.66 -6.70 1.65
C ALA A 201 20.14 -5.45 0.89
N SER A 202 20.77 -5.66 -0.26
CA SER A 202 21.15 -4.56 -1.15
C SER A 202 19.96 -4.00 -1.94
N LEU A 203 18.88 -4.81 -2.07
CA LEU A 203 17.65 -4.47 -2.78
C LEU A 203 16.49 -5.33 -2.24
N TYR A 204 15.33 -4.71 -2.08
CA TYR A 204 14.06 -5.40 -1.89
C TYR A 204 13.23 -5.30 -3.17
N GLU A 205 12.95 -6.41 -3.83
CA GLU A 205 12.09 -6.48 -5.00
C GLU A 205 10.67 -6.84 -4.61
N ASN A 206 9.69 -6.05 -5.02
CA ASN A 206 8.27 -6.35 -4.89
C ASN A 206 7.68 -6.65 -6.28
N TRP A 207 7.44 -7.93 -6.54
CA TRP A 207 6.89 -8.44 -7.80
C TRP A 207 5.37 -8.52 -7.74
N THR A 208 4.72 -7.86 -8.69
CA THR A 208 3.26 -7.72 -8.80
C THR A 208 2.83 -7.84 -10.27
N ASP A 209 1.62 -7.40 -10.62
CA ASP A 209 1.06 -7.41 -11.98
C ASP A 209 1.20 -6.06 -12.72
N VAL A 210 1.85 -5.07 -12.11
CA VAL A 210 2.13 -3.77 -12.73
C VAL A 210 3.62 -3.48 -12.81
N SER A 211 4.05 -2.74 -13.83
CA SER A 211 5.47 -2.41 -14.08
C SER A 211 5.95 -1.17 -13.31
N GLY A 212 5.54 -1.04 -12.04
CA GLY A 212 5.88 0.13 -11.21
C GLY A 212 4.78 1.18 -11.19
N PHE A 213 5.17 2.41 -10.88
CA PHE A 213 4.27 3.56 -10.83
C PHE A 213 4.25 4.29 -12.16
N LEU A 214 3.10 4.87 -12.48
CA LEU A 214 2.90 5.74 -13.63
C LEU A 214 2.76 7.19 -13.17
N MET A 215 3.14 8.13 -14.01
CA MET A 215 3.09 9.58 -13.70
C MET A 215 1.66 10.11 -13.53
N ALA A 216 0.65 9.39 -14.05
CA ALA A 216 -0.78 9.68 -13.87
C ALA A 216 -1.59 8.39 -13.97
N ASP A 217 -2.88 8.46 -13.59
CA ASP A 217 -3.81 7.33 -13.67
C ASP A 217 -4.02 6.90 -15.14
N PRO A 218 -3.74 5.63 -15.50
CA PRO A 218 -3.94 5.11 -16.87
C PRO A 218 -5.42 5.07 -17.31
N ASN A 219 -6.36 5.18 -16.39
CA ASN A 219 -7.78 5.34 -16.74
C ASN A 219 -8.12 6.76 -17.23
N ILE A 220 -7.27 7.76 -16.95
CA ILE A 220 -7.46 9.17 -17.32
C ILE A 220 -6.53 9.56 -18.47
N ILE A 221 -5.27 9.15 -18.40
CA ILE A 221 -4.23 9.41 -19.39
C ILE A 221 -3.97 8.13 -20.18
N ASN A 222 -4.07 8.21 -21.49
CA ASN A 222 -3.70 7.08 -22.33
C ASN A 222 -2.18 6.96 -22.38
N ASP A 223 -1.65 5.79 -22.02
CA ASP A 223 -0.21 5.47 -21.98
C ASP A 223 0.64 6.49 -21.20
N PRO A 224 0.38 6.68 -19.89
CA PRO A 224 1.14 7.62 -19.09
C PRO A 224 2.58 7.14 -18.90
N LYS A 225 3.54 8.07 -18.87
CA LYS A 225 4.96 7.74 -18.68
C LYS A 225 5.20 6.98 -17.38
N PRO A 226 6.05 5.96 -17.38
CA PRO A 226 6.46 5.27 -16.16
C PRO A 226 7.37 6.17 -15.30
N ILE A 227 7.26 6.03 -13.99
CA ILE A 227 8.18 6.63 -13.02
C ILE A 227 9.34 5.66 -12.82
N GLU A 228 10.54 5.99 -13.29
CA GLU A 228 11.71 5.13 -13.13
C GLU A 228 12.24 5.13 -11.70
N VAL A 229 12.30 6.29 -11.07
CA VAL A 229 12.80 6.48 -9.69
C VAL A 229 11.90 7.43 -8.93
N ILE A 230 11.62 7.09 -7.68
CA ILE A 230 10.80 7.88 -6.76
C ILE A 230 11.39 7.85 -5.36
N SER A 231 11.32 8.95 -4.62
CA SER A 231 11.69 8.96 -3.21
C SER A 231 10.57 8.41 -2.32
N TYR A 232 10.93 8.02 -1.09
CA TYR A 232 9.92 7.62 -0.10
C TYR A 232 8.92 8.73 0.23
N LYS A 233 9.35 10.01 0.20
CA LYS A 233 8.44 11.14 0.44
C LYS A 233 7.45 11.33 -0.71
N GLU A 234 7.95 11.35 -1.94
CA GLU A 234 7.09 11.47 -3.13
C GLU A 234 6.09 10.31 -3.23
N LEU A 235 6.56 9.08 -2.96
CA LEU A 235 5.69 7.91 -2.92
C LEU A 235 4.54 8.09 -1.92
N ARG A 236 4.84 8.63 -0.73
CA ARG A 236 3.84 8.90 0.30
C ARG A 236 2.79 9.89 -0.18
N GLU A 237 3.22 11.00 -0.78
CA GLU A 237 2.32 12.02 -1.32
C GLU A 237 1.39 11.44 -2.41
N LEU A 238 1.97 10.72 -3.38
CA LEU A 238 1.18 10.09 -4.46
C LEU A 238 0.23 9.01 -3.94
N SER A 239 0.68 8.17 -3.00
CA SER A 239 -0.14 7.08 -2.44
C SER A 239 -1.31 7.64 -1.61
N TYR A 240 -1.08 8.69 -0.83
CA TYR A 240 -2.11 9.37 -0.06
C TYR A 240 -3.19 9.96 -0.97
N MET A 241 -2.78 10.53 -2.09
CA MET A 241 -3.67 11.10 -3.10
C MET A 241 -4.24 10.05 -4.09
N GLY A 242 -4.07 8.75 -3.83
CA GLY A 242 -4.79 7.68 -4.53
C GLY A 242 -3.99 6.82 -5.50
N ALA A 243 -2.71 7.04 -5.68
CA ALA A 243 -1.85 6.14 -6.48
C ALA A 243 -1.58 4.83 -5.71
N LYS A 244 -2.44 3.82 -5.93
CA LYS A 244 -2.46 2.56 -5.16
C LYS A 244 -1.60 1.48 -5.83
N VAL A 245 -0.32 1.42 -5.54
CA VAL A 245 0.55 0.29 -5.94
C VAL A 245 1.12 -0.45 -4.73
N LEU A 246 1.42 0.28 -3.64
CA LEU A 246 2.03 -0.27 -2.45
C LEU A 246 1.41 0.35 -1.19
N HIS A 247 1.20 -0.44 -0.15
CA HIS A 247 0.78 0.10 1.14
C HIS A 247 1.95 0.77 1.84
N GLU A 248 1.78 2.04 2.19
CA GLU A 248 2.82 2.86 2.83
C GLU A 248 3.41 2.20 4.08
N GLU A 249 2.56 1.65 4.95
CA GLU A 249 2.99 0.99 6.18
C GLU A 249 3.91 -0.21 5.95
N SER A 250 3.82 -0.84 4.77
CA SER A 250 4.61 -2.03 4.46
C SER A 250 6.09 -1.74 4.20
N ILE A 251 6.46 -0.49 3.94
CA ILE A 251 7.82 -0.11 3.58
C ILE A 251 8.66 0.43 4.76
N PHE A 252 8.04 0.72 5.91
CA PHE A 252 8.76 1.26 7.07
C PHE A 252 10.01 0.47 7.47
N PRO A 253 10.00 -0.89 7.51
CA PRO A 253 11.19 -1.61 7.94
C PRO A 253 12.43 -1.35 7.09
N VAL A 254 12.28 -1.17 5.77
CA VAL A 254 13.40 -0.94 4.84
C VAL A 254 13.74 0.55 4.68
N ARG A 255 12.77 1.44 4.85
CA ARG A 255 12.97 2.89 4.80
C ARG A 255 13.98 3.36 5.84
N ASP A 256 13.82 2.93 7.10
CA ASP A 256 14.69 3.34 8.22
C ASP A 256 16.18 2.98 7.99
N VAL A 257 16.42 1.90 7.24
CA VAL A 257 17.79 1.42 6.92
C VAL A 257 18.19 1.75 5.48
N LYS A 258 17.41 2.56 4.78
CA LYS A 258 17.68 3.07 3.42
C LYS A 258 17.93 1.98 2.37
N ILE A 259 17.28 0.81 2.53
CA ILE A 259 17.31 -0.26 1.53
C ILE A 259 16.37 0.13 0.39
N PRO A 260 16.84 0.20 -0.87
CA PRO A 260 15.97 0.52 -1.99
C PRO A 260 14.94 -0.59 -2.25
N ILE A 261 13.75 -0.19 -2.76
CA ILE A 261 12.69 -1.11 -3.19
C ILE A 261 12.53 -0.99 -4.69
N ASN A 262 12.39 -2.10 -5.42
CA ASN A 262 12.03 -2.09 -6.82
C ASN A 262 10.67 -2.76 -7.03
N ILE A 263 9.71 -2.04 -7.57
CA ILE A 263 8.40 -2.57 -7.95
C ILE A 263 8.49 -3.11 -9.37
N LYS A 264 8.25 -4.40 -9.54
CA LYS A 264 8.46 -5.09 -10.82
C LYS A 264 7.24 -5.92 -11.23
N ASN A 265 7.10 -6.11 -12.53
CA ASN A 265 6.01 -6.87 -13.13
C ASN A 265 6.42 -8.32 -13.38
N THR A 266 5.72 -9.28 -12.76
CA THR A 266 5.97 -10.71 -12.97
C THR A 266 5.66 -11.15 -14.40
N ASN A 267 4.72 -10.47 -15.07
CA ASN A 267 4.34 -10.80 -16.45
C ASN A 267 5.21 -10.12 -17.52
N ARG A 268 6.01 -9.12 -17.12
CA ARG A 268 6.97 -8.39 -17.94
C ARG A 268 8.24 -8.17 -17.12
N ALA A 269 8.97 -9.25 -16.85
CA ALA A 269 10.14 -9.25 -15.98
C ALA A 269 11.30 -8.39 -16.50
N GLU A 270 11.34 -8.14 -17.81
CA GLU A 270 12.28 -7.27 -18.52
C GLU A 270 12.05 -5.78 -18.20
N ASP A 271 10.84 -5.37 -17.83
CA ASP A 271 10.56 -3.98 -17.46
C ASP A 271 11.41 -3.58 -16.25
N LYS A 272 11.99 -2.38 -16.30
CA LYS A 272 12.82 -1.86 -15.20
C LYS A 272 12.03 -1.71 -13.91
N GLY A 273 10.73 -1.40 -14.01
CA GLY A 273 9.87 -1.08 -12.89
C GLY A 273 10.16 0.30 -12.31
N THR A 274 9.70 0.53 -11.07
CA THR A 274 9.99 1.77 -10.33
C THR A 274 10.90 1.50 -9.16
N LEU A 275 12.02 2.21 -9.09
CA LEU A 275 12.96 2.14 -7.97
C LEU A 275 12.61 3.20 -6.91
N ILE A 276 12.27 2.76 -5.71
CA ILE A 276 12.00 3.62 -4.55
C ILE A 276 13.28 3.74 -3.75
N VAL A 277 13.75 4.96 -3.50
CA VAL A 277 15.02 5.23 -2.83
C VAL A 277 14.86 6.30 -1.75
N ASP A 278 15.91 6.48 -0.95
CA ASP A 278 16.01 7.61 -0.02
C ASP A 278 16.02 8.95 -0.77
N ASP A 279 15.51 10.01 -0.15
CA ASP A 279 15.33 11.32 -0.77
C ASP A 279 16.62 11.87 -1.41
N ASP A 280 17.76 11.73 -0.72
CA ASP A 280 19.06 12.19 -1.22
C ASP A 280 19.48 11.51 -2.52
N LYS A 281 19.15 10.23 -2.69
CA LYS A 281 19.46 9.47 -3.89
C LYS A 281 18.51 9.80 -5.05
N ALA A 282 17.23 10.07 -4.73
CA ALA A 282 16.22 10.42 -5.73
C ALA A 282 16.58 11.71 -6.48
N LEU A 283 17.22 12.69 -5.82
CA LEU A 283 17.60 13.97 -6.40
C LEU A 283 18.48 13.86 -7.67
N ASN A 284 19.16 12.76 -7.86
CA ASN A 284 20.00 12.51 -9.05
C ASN A 284 19.19 12.06 -10.29
N TYR A 285 17.91 11.71 -10.10
CA TYR A 285 17.09 11.08 -11.16
C TYR A 285 15.84 11.86 -11.53
N THR A 286 15.52 12.95 -10.82
CA THR A 286 14.22 13.60 -10.92
C THR A 286 14.16 14.68 -12.01
N GLY A 287 13.09 14.62 -12.83
CA GLY A 287 12.60 15.74 -13.61
C GLY A 287 11.97 16.83 -12.71
N SER A 288 11.26 17.79 -13.31
CA SER A 288 10.58 18.85 -12.56
C SER A 288 9.43 18.32 -11.69
N ILE A 289 8.71 17.31 -12.17
CA ILE A 289 7.67 16.59 -11.41
C ILE A 289 7.89 15.09 -11.55
N THR A 290 7.39 14.32 -10.57
CA THR A 290 7.45 12.86 -10.53
C THR A 290 6.11 12.25 -10.89
N GLY A 291 4.99 12.83 -10.45
CA GLY A 291 3.69 12.30 -10.76
C GLY A 291 2.54 13.22 -10.38
N ILE A 292 1.35 12.86 -10.86
CA ILE A 292 0.08 13.54 -10.62
C ILE A 292 -0.90 12.50 -10.12
N ALA A 293 -1.48 12.72 -8.95
CA ALA A 293 -2.50 11.85 -8.36
C ALA A 293 -3.64 12.69 -7.80
N GLY A 294 -4.83 12.13 -7.70
CA GLY A 294 -5.95 12.85 -7.13
C GLY A 294 -7.07 11.94 -6.69
N LYS A 295 -7.97 12.51 -5.91
CA LYS A 295 -9.19 11.87 -5.40
C LYS A 295 -10.38 12.80 -5.54
N LYS A 296 -11.54 12.21 -5.78
CA LYS A 296 -12.85 12.86 -5.67
C LYS A 296 -13.47 12.64 -4.29
N GLY A 297 -14.51 13.36 -3.98
CA GLY A 297 -15.29 13.16 -2.77
C GLY A 297 -14.76 13.92 -1.55
N PHE A 298 -14.63 15.22 -1.70
CA PHE A 298 -14.29 16.13 -0.61
C PHE A 298 -15.37 17.20 -0.44
N THR A 299 -15.54 17.61 0.79
CA THR A 299 -16.34 18.75 1.21
C THR A 299 -15.44 19.81 1.81
N VAL A 300 -15.63 21.07 1.40
CA VAL A 300 -14.92 22.22 1.94
C VAL A 300 -15.88 23.06 2.76
N ILE A 301 -15.59 23.26 4.04
CA ILE A 301 -16.32 24.16 4.92
C ILE A 301 -15.50 25.46 4.99
N ALA A 302 -15.97 26.50 4.32
CA ALA A 302 -15.35 27.82 4.31
C ALA A 302 -15.94 28.67 5.44
N ILE A 303 -15.08 29.16 6.30
CA ILE A 303 -15.43 29.93 7.50
C ILE A 303 -14.81 31.32 7.37
N HIS A 304 -15.61 32.34 7.46
CA HIS A 304 -15.17 33.73 7.46
C HIS A 304 -15.47 34.37 8.79
N LYS A 305 -14.48 35.07 9.37
CA LYS A 305 -14.65 35.81 10.60
C LYS A 305 -13.71 37.01 10.63
N MET A 306 -14.26 38.22 10.71
CA MET A 306 -13.49 39.44 10.82
C MET A 306 -12.57 39.42 12.05
N LEU A 307 -11.33 39.83 11.89
CA LEU A 307 -10.28 39.80 12.91
C LEU A 307 -9.95 38.40 13.45
N MET A 308 -10.20 37.36 12.67
CA MET A 308 -9.90 35.98 13.05
C MET A 308 -8.44 35.79 13.45
N ASN A 309 -7.51 36.44 12.76
CA ASN A 309 -6.08 36.39 13.04
C ASN A 309 -5.70 36.95 14.43
N SER A 310 -6.55 37.80 15.01
CA SER A 310 -6.37 38.36 16.34
C SER A 310 -7.04 37.53 17.47
N GLU A 311 -7.89 36.58 17.12
CA GLU A 311 -8.56 35.70 18.08
C GLU A 311 -7.69 34.51 18.44
N LEU A 312 -7.07 34.57 19.63
CA LEU A 312 -6.24 33.48 20.13
C LEU A 312 -7.04 32.17 20.25
N GLY A 313 -6.54 31.10 19.64
CA GLY A 313 -7.11 29.78 19.72
C GLY A 313 -8.30 29.51 18.81
N PHE A 314 -8.60 30.37 17.82
CA PHE A 314 -9.69 30.15 16.87
C PHE A 314 -9.55 28.80 16.14
N CYS A 315 -8.41 28.54 15.51
CA CYS A 315 -8.16 27.26 14.83
C CYS A 315 -8.20 26.06 15.81
N ARG A 316 -7.76 26.23 17.06
CA ARG A 316 -7.88 25.17 18.08
C ARG A 316 -9.33 24.79 18.34
N LYS A 317 -10.24 25.77 18.41
CA LYS A 317 -11.68 25.48 18.58
C LYS A 317 -12.20 24.66 17.40
N LEU A 318 -11.88 25.05 16.18
CA LEU A 318 -12.28 24.30 14.97
C LEU A 318 -11.76 22.87 14.97
N LEU A 319 -10.48 22.69 15.33
CA LEU A 319 -9.89 21.36 15.41
C LEU A 319 -10.46 20.51 16.53
N SER A 320 -10.81 21.12 17.70
CA SER A 320 -11.50 20.41 18.79
C SER A 320 -12.87 19.92 18.36
N ILE A 321 -13.63 20.72 17.59
CA ILE A 321 -14.93 20.29 17.05
C ILE A 321 -14.77 19.06 16.14
N LEU A 322 -13.78 19.05 15.26
CA LEU A 322 -13.53 17.89 14.41
C LEU A 322 -13.10 16.66 15.22
N GLU A 323 -12.22 16.83 16.20
CA GLU A 323 -11.74 15.77 17.10
C GLU A 323 -12.89 15.14 17.90
N GLU A 324 -13.73 15.96 18.54
CA GLU A 324 -14.90 15.54 19.33
C GLU A 324 -15.90 14.73 18.48
N ASN A 325 -16.01 15.06 17.18
CA ASN A 325 -16.84 14.33 16.23
C ASN A 325 -16.10 13.15 15.55
N GLY A 326 -14.83 12.90 15.88
CA GLY A 326 -14.02 11.82 15.28
C GLY A 326 -13.88 11.99 13.77
N VAL A 327 -13.65 13.22 13.29
CA VAL A 327 -13.46 13.57 11.87
C VAL A 327 -12.04 14.06 11.65
N ALA A 328 -11.32 13.40 10.73
CA ALA A 328 -10.02 13.87 10.27
C ALA A 328 -10.19 14.88 9.12
N PHE A 329 -9.26 15.83 9.02
CA PHE A 329 -9.20 16.79 7.92
C PHE A 329 -8.01 16.49 7.00
N GLU A 330 -8.10 16.93 5.75
CA GLU A 330 -7.03 16.81 4.75
C GLU A 330 -6.14 18.06 4.70
N ASN A 331 -6.75 19.22 4.64
CA ASN A 331 -6.08 20.51 4.52
C ASN A 331 -6.84 21.59 5.28
N ILE A 332 -6.11 22.61 5.76
CA ILE A 332 -6.67 23.79 6.42
C ILE A 332 -6.03 25.07 5.80
N PRO A 333 -6.41 25.45 4.59
CA PRO A 333 -6.01 26.75 4.04
C PRO A 333 -6.57 27.89 4.90
N SER A 334 -5.72 28.83 5.28
CA SER A 334 -6.09 29.96 6.11
C SER A 334 -5.65 31.28 5.51
N GLY A 335 -6.52 32.29 5.61
CA GLY A 335 -6.26 33.68 5.30
C GLY A 335 -6.22 34.52 6.60
N ILE A 336 -6.37 35.84 6.46
CA ILE A 336 -6.39 36.78 7.60
C ILE A 336 -7.73 36.62 8.35
N ASP A 337 -8.85 36.64 7.62
CA ASP A 337 -10.21 36.59 8.12
C ASP A 337 -10.98 35.35 7.66
N SER A 338 -10.28 34.35 7.17
CA SER A 338 -10.92 33.13 6.65
C SER A 338 -10.08 31.88 6.92
N VAL A 339 -10.76 30.76 7.11
CA VAL A 339 -10.16 29.43 7.18
C VAL A 339 -11.10 28.43 6.53
N SER A 340 -10.53 27.49 5.79
CA SER A 340 -11.29 26.40 5.17
C SER A 340 -10.90 25.07 5.78
N LEU A 341 -11.88 24.22 6.10
CA LEU A 341 -11.66 22.83 6.48
C LEU A 341 -11.97 21.97 5.28
N VAL A 342 -10.96 21.24 4.80
CA VAL A 342 -11.11 20.29 3.68
C VAL A 342 -11.19 18.88 4.26
N ILE A 343 -12.29 18.19 4.03
CA ILE A 343 -12.62 16.92 4.67
C ILE A 343 -13.06 15.91 3.61
N GLU A 344 -12.53 14.68 3.67
CA GLU A 344 -13.01 13.60 2.81
C GLU A 344 -14.42 13.17 3.21
N ASP A 345 -15.34 13.06 2.24
CA ASP A 345 -16.77 12.75 2.48
C ASP A 345 -16.97 11.46 3.27
N SER A 346 -16.05 10.49 3.12
CA SER A 346 -16.05 9.24 3.88
C SER A 346 -15.85 9.44 5.39
N GLN A 347 -15.11 10.49 5.79
CA GLN A 347 -14.90 10.86 7.20
C GLN A 347 -16.07 11.66 7.76
N LEU A 348 -16.65 12.50 6.91
CA LEU A 348 -17.74 13.37 7.28
C LEU A 348 -19.06 12.59 7.52
N GLY A 349 -19.39 11.64 6.63
CA GLY A 349 -20.60 10.82 6.73
C GLY A 349 -21.85 11.66 6.93
N ASN A 350 -22.58 11.40 8.02
CA ASN A 350 -23.80 12.14 8.42
C ASN A 350 -23.54 13.22 9.49
N LYS A 351 -22.28 13.60 9.73
CA LYS A 351 -21.90 14.51 10.83
C LYS A 351 -21.85 15.98 10.41
N LEU A 352 -22.04 16.29 9.12
CA LEU A 352 -21.88 17.64 8.58
C LEU A 352 -22.73 18.68 9.36
N ASP A 353 -24.03 18.42 9.51
CA ASP A 353 -24.93 19.37 10.16
C ASP A 353 -24.55 19.66 11.62
N ILE A 354 -24.15 18.61 12.35
CA ILE A 354 -23.69 18.73 13.73
C ILE A 354 -22.42 19.60 13.81
N ILE A 355 -21.45 19.36 12.92
CA ILE A 355 -20.20 20.13 12.86
C ILE A 355 -20.49 21.59 12.53
N LEU A 356 -21.39 21.88 11.57
CA LEU A 356 -21.76 23.24 11.21
C LEU A 356 -22.45 23.99 12.37
N GLU A 357 -23.32 23.33 13.11
CA GLU A 357 -23.98 23.91 14.29
C GLU A 357 -22.97 24.20 15.39
N GLU A 358 -22.04 23.29 15.64
CA GLU A 358 -20.99 23.50 16.65
C GLU A 358 -20.02 24.62 16.25
N ILE A 359 -19.63 24.72 14.98
CA ILE A 359 -18.83 25.84 14.47
C ILE A 359 -19.56 27.18 14.69
N LYS A 360 -20.84 27.26 14.34
CA LYS A 360 -21.66 28.46 14.59
C LYS A 360 -21.68 28.82 16.09
N ARG A 361 -21.93 27.84 16.95
CA ARG A 361 -22.07 28.04 18.38
C ARG A 361 -20.75 28.44 19.07
N GLN A 362 -19.63 27.77 18.73
CA GLN A 362 -18.36 27.94 19.45
C GLN A 362 -17.46 28.99 18.85
N CYS A 363 -17.52 29.20 17.52
CA CYS A 363 -16.64 30.09 16.81
C CYS A 363 -17.31 31.41 16.40
N ASN A 364 -18.65 31.46 16.36
CA ASN A 364 -19.44 32.62 15.97
C ASN A 364 -18.89 33.31 14.68
N PRO A 365 -18.85 32.59 13.54
CA PRO A 365 -18.37 33.13 12.28
C PRO A 365 -19.34 34.16 11.68
N ASP A 366 -18.82 35.11 10.87
CA ASP A 366 -19.65 36.06 10.13
C ASP A 366 -20.37 35.37 8.96
N SER A 367 -19.69 34.42 8.29
CA SER A 367 -20.29 33.54 7.30
C SER A 367 -19.71 32.12 7.37
N LEU A 368 -20.54 31.16 6.95
CA LEU A 368 -20.21 29.75 6.91
C LEU A 368 -20.81 29.16 5.62
N GLU A 369 -19.92 28.76 4.71
CA GLU A 369 -20.31 28.20 3.41
C GLU A 369 -19.81 26.76 3.30
N VAL A 370 -20.56 25.92 2.59
CA VAL A 370 -20.22 24.52 2.34
C VAL A 370 -20.15 24.27 0.85
N HIS A 371 -18.99 23.83 0.39
CA HIS A 371 -18.79 23.43 -1.00
C HIS A 371 -18.59 21.91 -1.04
N VAL A 372 -19.59 21.20 -1.55
CA VAL A 372 -19.59 19.75 -1.75
C VAL A 372 -19.07 19.40 -3.14
N ASN A 373 -18.89 18.10 -3.41
CA ASN A 373 -18.47 17.58 -4.71
C ASN A 373 -17.11 18.12 -5.18
N MET A 374 -16.18 18.27 -4.28
CA MET A 374 -14.82 18.71 -4.57
C MET A 374 -13.90 17.54 -4.86
N ALA A 375 -12.90 17.77 -5.69
CA ALA A 375 -11.78 16.87 -5.94
C ALA A 375 -10.45 17.57 -5.63
N LEU A 376 -9.50 16.81 -5.12
CA LEU A 376 -8.12 17.28 -4.87
C LEU A 376 -7.17 16.59 -5.83
N ILE A 377 -6.25 17.36 -6.41
CA ILE A 377 -5.21 16.88 -7.34
C ILE A 377 -3.87 17.37 -6.84
N ALA A 378 -2.97 16.45 -6.55
CA ALA A 378 -1.60 16.73 -6.17
C ALA A 378 -0.66 16.52 -7.35
N THR A 379 0.14 17.53 -7.66
CA THR A 379 1.32 17.43 -8.50
C THR A 379 2.53 17.30 -7.59
N VAL A 380 3.27 16.20 -7.71
CA VAL A 380 4.34 15.81 -6.78
C VAL A 380 5.68 15.71 -7.49
N GLY A 381 6.73 16.19 -6.87
CA GLY A 381 8.10 16.00 -7.36
C GLY A 381 9.16 16.71 -6.51
N ASN A 382 10.23 16.01 -6.16
CA ASN A 382 11.38 16.56 -5.46
C ASN A 382 12.14 17.65 -6.27
N GLY A 383 11.96 17.68 -7.60
CA GLY A 383 12.53 18.70 -8.46
C GLY A 383 11.80 20.05 -8.41
N MET A 384 10.60 20.09 -7.82
CA MET A 384 9.75 21.27 -7.82
C MET A 384 10.39 22.46 -7.07
N ASN A 385 11.00 22.21 -5.93
CA ASN A 385 11.65 23.25 -5.10
C ASN A 385 12.91 23.87 -5.75
N ARG A 386 13.40 23.30 -6.84
CA ARG A 386 14.60 23.78 -7.58
C ARG A 386 14.26 24.28 -8.98
N THR A 387 13.02 24.09 -9.43
CA THR A 387 12.60 24.43 -10.79
C THR A 387 11.61 25.58 -10.77
N LYS A 388 12.02 26.72 -11.35
CA LYS A 388 11.15 27.89 -11.48
C LYS A 388 10.01 27.63 -12.45
N GLY A 389 8.83 28.19 -12.16
CA GLY A 389 7.69 28.18 -13.07
C GLY A 389 6.82 26.93 -13.03
N ILE A 390 7.00 26.03 -12.05
CA ILE A 390 6.16 24.82 -11.90
C ILE A 390 4.70 25.20 -11.69
N SER A 391 4.39 26.11 -10.75
CA SER A 391 3.02 26.57 -10.50
C SER A 391 2.40 27.18 -11.76
N ALA A 392 3.19 27.99 -12.51
CA ALA A 392 2.71 28.58 -13.77
C ALA A 392 2.32 27.51 -14.81
N LYS A 393 3.09 26.41 -14.91
CA LYS A 393 2.76 25.28 -15.79
C LYS A 393 1.49 24.54 -15.35
N ILE A 394 1.34 24.30 -14.05
CA ILE A 394 0.13 23.65 -13.48
C ILE A 394 -1.09 24.50 -13.82
N PHE A 395 -1.06 25.81 -13.51
CA PHE A 395 -2.20 26.69 -13.73
C PHE A 395 -2.49 26.93 -15.21
N LYS A 396 -1.45 26.96 -16.06
CA LYS A 396 -1.61 27.00 -17.51
C LYS A 396 -2.35 25.75 -18.01
N GLY A 397 -2.00 24.56 -17.54
CA GLY A 397 -2.67 23.33 -17.93
C GLY A 397 -4.15 23.30 -17.52
N LEU A 398 -4.49 23.86 -16.36
CA LEU A 398 -5.87 24.00 -15.91
C LEU A 398 -6.64 25.01 -16.76
N LEU A 399 -6.02 26.13 -17.11
CA LEU A 399 -6.59 27.14 -17.98
C LEU A 399 -6.89 26.58 -19.39
N GLU A 400 -5.94 25.82 -19.97
CA GLU A 400 -6.12 25.22 -21.31
C GLU A 400 -7.26 24.22 -21.39
N GLU A 401 -7.64 23.61 -20.26
CA GLU A 401 -8.78 22.68 -20.14
C GLU A 401 -10.06 23.36 -19.60
N ASP A 402 -10.08 24.70 -19.48
CA ASP A 402 -11.21 25.48 -18.93
C ASP A 402 -11.66 24.96 -17.55
N VAL A 403 -10.68 24.76 -16.65
CA VAL A 403 -10.91 24.28 -15.27
C VAL A 403 -10.75 25.42 -14.27
N ASN A 404 -11.78 25.64 -13.47
CA ASN A 404 -11.73 26.63 -12.38
C ASN A 404 -11.05 26.05 -11.13
N ILE A 405 -10.10 26.80 -10.59
CA ILE A 405 -9.39 26.45 -9.36
C ILE A 405 -10.20 26.95 -8.16
N ARG A 406 -10.61 26.07 -7.29
CA ARG A 406 -11.37 26.38 -6.06
C ARG A 406 -10.48 26.52 -4.84
N MET A 407 -9.32 25.86 -4.85
CA MET A 407 -8.36 25.86 -3.74
C MET A 407 -6.95 25.61 -4.27
N ILE A 408 -5.96 26.21 -3.62
CA ILE A 408 -4.53 25.96 -3.85
C ILE A 408 -3.89 25.73 -2.49
N ASN A 409 -3.09 24.68 -2.37
CA ASN A 409 -2.27 24.42 -1.19
C ASN A 409 -0.87 23.96 -1.61
N GLN A 410 0.16 24.56 -1.02
CA GLN A 410 1.55 24.14 -1.16
C GLN A 410 2.20 24.16 0.22
N GLY A 411 2.67 22.99 0.67
CA GLY A 411 3.36 22.88 1.94
C GLY A 411 4.79 23.43 1.90
N SER A 412 5.37 23.67 3.06
CA SER A 412 6.74 24.21 3.21
C SER A 412 7.84 23.28 2.67
N SER A 413 7.53 22.02 2.43
CA SER A 413 8.46 21.07 1.77
C SER A 413 8.62 21.31 0.28
N GLU A 414 7.68 22.05 -0.34
CA GLU A 414 7.63 22.37 -1.77
C GLU A 414 7.70 21.17 -2.72
N ILE A 415 7.45 19.95 -2.21
CA ILE A 415 7.47 18.69 -2.98
C ILE A 415 6.11 18.38 -3.62
N ASN A 416 5.07 19.13 -3.26
CA ASN A 416 3.74 19.03 -3.85
C ASN A 416 3.08 20.38 -4.03
N ILE A 417 2.17 20.45 -5.00
CA ILE A 417 1.16 21.48 -5.12
C ILE A 417 -0.18 20.77 -5.27
N ILE A 418 -1.12 21.10 -4.38
CA ILE A 418 -2.47 20.55 -4.39
C ILE A 418 -3.42 21.60 -4.91
N VAL A 419 -4.22 21.26 -5.90
CA VAL A 419 -5.32 22.10 -6.39
C VAL A 419 -6.66 21.41 -6.11
N GLY A 420 -7.63 22.17 -5.61
CA GLY A 420 -9.02 21.75 -5.47
C GLY A 420 -9.83 22.24 -6.67
N VAL A 421 -10.58 21.31 -7.25
CA VAL A 421 -11.48 21.56 -8.39
C VAL A 421 -12.84 20.90 -8.13
N GLU A 422 -13.85 21.17 -8.96
CA GLU A 422 -15.11 20.43 -8.89
C GLU A 422 -14.92 18.99 -9.39
N ASN A 423 -15.71 18.04 -8.88
CA ASN A 423 -15.59 16.62 -9.26
C ASN A 423 -15.71 16.39 -10.77
N ASP A 424 -16.51 17.20 -11.46
CA ASP A 424 -16.74 17.08 -12.91
C ASP A 424 -15.53 17.52 -13.73
N ASP A 425 -14.67 18.35 -13.15
CA ASP A 425 -13.44 18.84 -13.77
C ASP A 425 -12.22 17.94 -13.52
N PHE A 426 -12.34 16.94 -12.66
CA PHE A 426 -11.24 16.13 -12.17
C PHE A 426 -10.37 15.54 -13.27
N GLU A 427 -10.96 14.83 -14.23
CA GLU A 427 -10.20 14.17 -15.31
C GLU A 427 -9.60 15.21 -16.27
N ARG A 428 -10.33 16.32 -16.56
CA ARG A 428 -9.82 17.41 -17.40
C ARG A 428 -8.61 18.06 -16.76
N ALA A 429 -8.70 18.35 -15.46
CA ALA A 429 -7.61 18.93 -14.69
C ALA A 429 -6.34 18.08 -14.72
N ILE A 430 -6.47 16.76 -14.50
CA ILE A 430 -5.32 15.83 -14.56
C ILE A 430 -4.72 15.83 -15.97
N ARG A 431 -5.55 15.79 -17.03
CA ARG A 431 -5.08 15.84 -18.43
C ARG A 431 -4.33 17.14 -18.73
N GLY A 432 -4.90 18.27 -18.34
CA GLY A 432 -4.29 19.58 -18.55
C GLY A 432 -2.93 19.71 -17.88
N ILE A 433 -2.84 19.35 -16.60
CA ILE A 433 -1.57 19.37 -15.87
C ILE A 433 -0.57 18.42 -16.53
N TYR A 434 -0.94 17.16 -16.80
CA TYR A 434 -0.06 16.16 -17.39
C TYR A 434 0.53 16.65 -18.73
N ASN A 435 -0.29 17.19 -19.61
CA ASN A 435 0.10 17.65 -20.94
C ASN A 435 1.12 18.78 -20.91
N THR A 436 1.12 19.66 -19.90
CA THR A 436 2.10 20.75 -19.79
C THR A 436 3.50 20.30 -19.38
N PHE A 437 3.64 19.09 -18.79
CA PHE A 437 4.94 18.56 -18.37
C PHE A 437 5.50 17.50 -19.32
N ILE A 438 4.64 16.86 -20.11
CA ILE A 438 5.02 15.67 -20.90
C ILE A 438 5.05 15.93 -22.43
N LYS A 439 4.61 17.09 -22.84
CA LYS A 439 4.76 17.52 -24.25
C LYS A 439 6.19 17.70 -24.68
#